data_b5b2a58f70b967c80fb4e38285de6347
#
_entry.id   b5b2a58f70b967c80fb4e38285de6347
#
_cell.length_a   1.000
_cell.length_b   1.000
_cell.length_c   1.000
_cell.angle_alpha   90.00
_cell.angle_beta   90.00
_cell.angle_gamma   90.00
#
_symmetry.space_group_name_H-M   'P 1'
#
loop_
_entity.id
_entity.type
_entity.pdbx_description
1 polymer ?
#
loop_
_entity_poly.entity_id
_entity_poly.type
_entity_poly.pdbx_seq_one_letter_code
_entity_poly.pdbx_strand_id
1 'polypeptide(L)'
;MRLTQDRFLVGVTGVIFNDQNEVLLFKHTYRAHAWSLPGGYLKKGEHPREALEREIKEESGLTVSADEIVKTRTDRSNAVLDMCYTGVLIGGDFKPSKEVTEYGFYTQQNMPLLRENQVFLIDAALKKRKQKNSL
;
A
#
# COMPACT_ATOMS: atom_id res chain seq x y z
N MET A 1 -22.99 26.69 19.48
CA MET A 1 -22.79 25.24 19.44
C MET A 1 -21.31 24.90 19.51
N ARG A 2 -20.99 23.99 20.31
CA ARG A 2 -19.61 23.54 20.48
C ARG A 2 -19.49 22.12 20.00
N LEU A 3 -18.50 21.85 19.14
CA LEU A 3 -18.27 20.54 18.60
C LEU A 3 -16.92 20.01 19.08
N THR A 4 -16.95 18.82 19.67
CA THR A 4 -15.75 18.07 19.93
C THR A 4 -15.74 16.91 18.95
N GLN A 5 -14.82 16.95 18.03
CA GLN A 5 -14.69 15.88 17.05
C GLN A 5 -13.28 15.34 17.09
N ASP A 6 -13.19 14.04 17.09
CA ASP A 6 -11.89 13.39 16.95
C ASP A 6 -11.39 13.58 15.53
N ARG A 7 -10.11 13.77 15.39
CA ARG A 7 -9.44 13.89 14.09
C ARG A 7 -8.59 12.69 13.85
N PHE A 8 -8.65 12.19 12.62
CA PHE A 8 -7.91 11.01 12.20
C PHE A 8 -7.04 11.34 10.99
N LEU A 9 -5.83 10.80 10.99
CA LEU A 9 -5.07 10.69 9.75
C LEU A 9 -5.67 9.56 8.94
N VAL A 10 -5.78 9.76 7.65
CA VAL A 10 -6.23 8.71 6.74
C VAL A 10 -5.02 8.22 5.96
N GLY A 11 -4.65 6.98 6.23
CA GLY A 11 -3.56 6.31 5.53
C GLY A 11 -4.08 5.44 4.40
N VAL A 12 -3.22 5.17 3.44
CA VAL A 12 -3.50 4.24 2.34
C VAL A 12 -2.32 3.30 2.20
N THR A 13 -2.63 2.05 1.91
CA THR A 13 -1.65 0.98 1.66
C THR A 13 -2.07 0.25 0.40
N GLY A 14 -1.12 -0.20 -0.40
CA GLY A 14 -1.41 -0.91 -1.63
C GLY A 14 -0.77 -2.27 -1.72
N VAL A 15 -1.56 -3.27 -2.10
CA VAL A 15 -1.04 -4.56 -2.56
C VAL A 15 -1.10 -4.51 -4.08
N ILE A 16 0.03 -4.20 -4.69
CA ILE A 16 0.14 -3.92 -6.13
C ILE A 16 0.77 -5.10 -6.84
N PHE A 17 0.09 -5.58 -7.86
CA PHE A 17 0.52 -6.76 -8.60
C PHE A 17 1.13 -6.37 -9.96
N ASN A 18 2.14 -7.13 -10.38
CA ASN A 18 2.64 -7.08 -11.75
C ASN A 18 1.96 -8.15 -12.61
N ASP A 19 2.41 -8.31 -13.85
CA ASP A 19 1.85 -9.30 -14.80
C ASP A 19 2.05 -10.75 -14.36
N GLN A 20 3.02 -11.01 -13.50
CA GLN A 20 3.29 -12.35 -12.96
C GLN A 20 2.59 -12.61 -11.63
N ASN A 21 1.67 -11.73 -11.21
CA ASN A 21 0.99 -11.81 -9.91
C ASN A 21 1.94 -11.75 -8.71
N GLU A 22 3.05 -11.05 -8.88
CA GLU A 22 3.97 -10.76 -7.79
C GLU A 22 3.63 -9.42 -7.15
N VAL A 23 3.93 -9.27 -5.87
CA VAL A 23 3.55 -8.13 -5.05
C VAL A 23 4.70 -7.14 -4.93
N LEU A 24 4.39 -5.86 -5.15
CA LEU A 24 5.36 -4.77 -5.02
C LEU A 24 5.68 -4.50 -3.55
N LEU A 25 6.96 -4.51 -3.23
CA LEU A 25 7.48 -4.09 -1.93
C LEU A 25 8.53 -3.01 -2.12
N PHE A 26 8.57 -2.10 -1.16
CA PHE A 26 9.59 -1.04 -1.08
C PHE A 26 10.50 -1.28 0.10
N LYS A 27 11.79 -0.98 -0.08
CA LYS A 27 12.77 -1.00 0.99
C LYS A 27 13.04 0.41 1.50
N HIS A 28 12.93 0.57 2.82
CA HIS A 28 13.18 1.84 3.51
C HIS A 28 14.46 1.74 4.32
N THR A 29 15.26 2.81 4.32
CA THR A 29 16.58 2.82 4.97
C THR A 29 16.53 2.94 6.48
N TYR A 30 15.45 3.47 7.04
CA TYR A 30 15.41 3.90 8.45
C TYR A 30 14.43 3.11 9.31
N ARG A 31 13.94 1.97 8.82
CA ARG A 31 12.99 1.15 9.57
C ARG A 31 13.62 -0.16 10.02
N ALA A 32 13.21 -0.64 11.20
CA ALA A 32 13.63 -1.96 11.71
C ALA A 32 13.24 -3.08 10.75
N HIS A 33 12.05 -2.99 10.15
CA HIS A 33 11.63 -3.84 9.04
C HIS A 33 11.76 -3.02 7.77
N ALA A 34 12.86 -3.22 7.05
CA ALA A 34 13.22 -2.40 5.90
C ALA A 34 12.21 -2.51 4.75
N TRP A 35 11.65 -3.70 4.54
CA TRP A 35 10.69 -3.94 3.46
C TRP A 35 9.26 -3.79 3.92
N SER A 36 8.43 -3.17 3.08
CA SER A 36 7.01 -2.98 3.37
C SER A 36 6.21 -2.75 2.10
N LEU A 37 4.89 -2.90 2.23
CA LEU A 37 3.95 -2.48 1.20
C LEU A 37 4.03 -0.97 1.02
N PRO A 38 3.84 -0.48 -0.22
CA PRO A 38 3.80 0.97 -0.46
C PRO A 38 2.56 1.59 0.15
N GLY A 39 2.68 2.86 0.54
CA GLY A 39 1.56 3.60 1.11
C GLY A 39 1.95 5.02 1.52
N GLY A 40 1.03 5.69 2.15
CA GLY A 40 1.21 7.05 2.63
C GLY A 40 -0.08 7.60 3.20
N TYR A 41 -0.23 8.91 3.17
CA TYR A 41 -1.38 9.58 3.77
C TYR A 41 -2.11 10.45 2.75
N LEU A 42 -3.42 10.58 2.94
CA LEU A 42 -4.24 11.46 2.12
C LEU A 42 -3.86 12.92 2.34
N LYS A 43 -3.91 13.66 1.26
CA LYS A 43 -3.95 15.13 1.30
C LYS A 43 -5.41 15.59 1.24
N LYS A 44 -5.65 16.79 1.72
CA LYS A 44 -6.96 17.39 1.70
C LYS A 44 -7.54 17.39 0.28
N GLY A 45 -8.77 16.91 0.15
CA GLY A 45 -9.47 16.88 -1.13
C GLY A 45 -9.16 15.70 -2.02
N GLU A 46 -8.26 14.83 -1.60
CA GLU A 46 -7.85 13.66 -2.38
C GLU A 46 -8.75 12.46 -2.08
N HIS A 47 -9.08 11.69 -3.12
CA HIS A 47 -9.67 10.37 -2.92
C HIS A 47 -8.57 9.39 -2.48
N PRO A 48 -8.88 8.40 -1.61
CA PRO A 48 -7.86 7.44 -1.15
C PRO A 48 -7.10 6.72 -2.28
N ARG A 49 -7.77 6.36 -3.36
CA ARG A 49 -7.12 5.72 -4.52
C ARG A 49 -6.10 6.66 -5.17
N GLU A 50 -6.47 7.92 -5.33
CA GLU A 50 -5.57 8.95 -5.88
C GLU A 50 -4.35 9.15 -4.99
N ALA A 51 -4.56 9.15 -3.66
CA ALA A 51 -3.48 9.29 -2.69
C ALA A 51 -2.47 8.16 -2.83
N LEU A 52 -2.94 6.91 -2.93
CA LEU A 52 -2.07 5.77 -3.10
C LEU A 52 -1.26 5.85 -4.40
N GLU A 53 -1.93 6.18 -5.50
CA GLU A 53 -1.27 6.32 -6.81
C GLU A 53 -0.23 7.43 -6.78
N ARG A 54 -0.55 8.55 -6.15
CA ARG A 54 0.38 9.68 -5.99
C ARG A 54 1.59 9.31 -5.12
N GLU A 55 1.35 8.68 -3.97
CA GLU A 55 2.44 8.31 -3.05
C GLU A 55 3.43 7.35 -3.72
N ILE A 56 2.92 6.36 -4.44
CA ILE A 56 3.79 5.40 -5.14
C ILE A 56 4.60 6.12 -6.23
N LYS A 57 3.97 7.02 -6.96
CA LYS A 57 4.65 7.80 -8.00
C LYS A 57 5.75 8.69 -7.41
N GLU A 58 5.44 9.39 -6.34
CA GLU A 58 6.41 10.29 -5.67
C GLU A 58 7.59 9.52 -5.09
N GLU A 59 7.33 8.37 -4.46
CA GLU A 59 8.36 7.61 -3.77
C GLU A 59 9.23 6.76 -4.69
N SER A 60 8.72 6.36 -5.84
CA SER A 60 9.40 5.35 -6.68
C SER A 60 9.46 5.65 -8.17
N GLY A 61 8.68 6.58 -8.67
CA GLY A 61 8.54 6.80 -10.11
C GLY A 61 7.63 5.80 -10.81
N LEU A 62 7.15 4.77 -10.11
CA LEU A 62 6.25 3.77 -10.68
C LEU A 62 4.83 4.32 -10.80
N THR A 63 4.14 3.90 -11.84
CA THR A 63 2.75 4.26 -12.10
C THR A 63 1.88 3.04 -11.88
N VAL A 64 0.89 3.18 -10.99
CA VAL A 64 -0.02 2.10 -10.63
C VAL A 64 -1.46 2.57 -10.78
N SER A 65 -2.36 1.60 -10.93
CA SER A 65 -3.80 1.84 -10.87
C SER A 65 -4.34 1.13 -9.64
N ALA A 66 -4.88 1.89 -8.69
CA ALA A 66 -5.54 1.33 -7.53
C ALA A 66 -6.93 0.84 -7.92
N ASP A 67 -7.32 -0.33 -7.43
CA ASP A 67 -8.51 -1.03 -7.89
C ASP A 67 -9.59 -1.08 -6.80
N GLU A 68 -9.55 -2.08 -5.95
CA GLU A 68 -10.58 -2.32 -4.95
C GLU A 68 -10.03 -2.26 -3.54
N ILE A 69 -10.88 -1.83 -2.61
CA ILE A 69 -10.53 -1.85 -1.20
C ILE A 69 -10.54 -3.30 -0.71
N VAL A 70 -9.51 -3.67 0.02
CA VAL A 70 -9.36 -5.02 0.60
C VAL A 70 -9.74 -4.99 2.07
N LYS A 71 -9.28 -3.96 2.77
CA LYS A 71 -9.40 -3.88 4.21
C LYS A 71 -9.34 -2.44 4.67
N THR A 72 -10.19 -2.11 5.63
CA THR A 72 -10.12 -0.86 6.37
C THR A 72 -9.74 -1.20 7.81
N ARG A 73 -8.74 -0.51 8.34
CA ARG A 73 -8.25 -0.75 9.70
C ARG A 73 -8.16 0.55 10.47
N THR A 74 -8.35 0.46 11.77
CA THR A 74 -8.15 1.59 12.66
C THR A 74 -6.99 1.30 13.61
N ASP A 75 -6.17 2.31 13.86
CA ASP A 75 -5.18 2.29 14.93
C ASP A 75 -5.67 3.28 15.98
N ARG A 76 -6.18 2.75 17.07
CA ARG A 76 -6.77 3.57 18.13
C ARG A 76 -5.74 4.44 18.84
N SER A 77 -4.52 3.91 19.00
CA SER A 77 -3.47 4.64 19.71
C SER A 77 -3.01 5.87 18.95
N ASN A 78 -3.02 5.82 17.63
CA ASN A 78 -2.47 6.87 16.78
C ASN A 78 -3.53 7.65 16.00
N ALA A 79 -4.82 7.35 16.22
CA ALA A 79 -5.93 7.98 15.51
C ALA A 79 -5.71 7.93 13.99
N VAL A 80 -5.42 6.73 13.47
CA VAL A 80 -5.22 6.49 12.04
C VAL A 80 -6.31 5.57 11.53
N LEU A 81 -6.90 5.96 10.41
CA LEU A 81 -7.76 5.09 9.61
C LEU A 81 -6.97 4.70 8.38
N ASP A 82 -6.65 3.44 8.22
CA ASP A 82 -5.87 2.94 7.07
C ASP A 82 -6.77 2.17 6.12
N MET A 83 -6.67 2.50 4.84
CA MET A 83 -7.44 1.86 3.77
C MET A 83 -6.47 1.13 2.85
N CYS A 84 -6.59 -0.19 2.78
CA CYS A 84 -5.74 -1.02 1.93
C CYS A 84 -6.46 -1.35 0.63
N TYR A 85 -5.80 -1.09 -0.48
CA TYR A 85 -6.30 -1.36 -1.83
C TYR A 85 -5.49 -2.45 -2.51
N THR A 86 -6.13 -3.18 -3.42
CA THR A 86 -5.41 -3.90 -4.47
C THR A 86 -5.18 -2.94 -5.62
N GLY A 87 -4.20 -3.25 -6.45
CA GLY A 87 -3.94 -2.49 -7.66
C GLY A 87 -2.97 -3.22 -8.56
N VAL A 88 -2.66 -2.60 -9.69
CA VAL A 88 -1.75 -3.18 -10.68
C VAL A 88 -0.72 -2.14 -11.13
N LEU A 89 0.47 -2.64 -11.44
CA LEU A 89 1.51 -1.84 -12.06
C LEU A 89 1.11 -1.58 -13.51
N ILE A 90 1.13 -0.30 -13.93
CA ILE A 90 0.83 0.06 -15.32
C ILE A 90 1.99 0.70 -16.06
N GLY A 91 3.04 1.11 -15.37
CA GLY A 91 4.20 1.66 -16.05
C GLY A 91 5.16 2.39 -15.12
N GLY A 92 5.95 3.27 -15.72
CA GLY A 92 6.93 4.07 -15.01
C GLY A 92 8.26 3.36 -14.82
N ASP A 93 9.27 4.12 -14.46
CA ASP A 93 10.62 3.63 -14.21
C ASP A 93 10.99 3.91 -12.77
N PHE A 94 11.56 2.93 -12.10
CA PHE A 94 11.96 3.09 -10.71
C PHE A 94 13.06 4.13 -10.57
N LYS A 95 12.85 5.08 -9.68
CA LYS A 95 13.84 6.07 -9.25
C LYS A 95 13.88 6.07 -7.73
N PRO A 96 15.03 5.79 -7.12
CA PRO A 96 15.14 5.86 -5.67
C PRO A 96 14.79 7.24 -5.16
N SER A 97 14.19 7.29 -3.99
CA SER A 97 13.90 8.52 -3.26
C SER A 97 14.65 8.50 -1.93
N LYS A 98 14.48 9.55 -1.13
CA LYS A 98 15.06 9.58 0.22
C LYS A 98 14.49 8.47 1.10
N GLU A 99 13.23 8.12 0.89
CA GLU A 99 12.51 7.15 1.71
C GLU A 99 12.61 5.74 1.19
N VAL A 100 12.63 5.57 -0.15
CA VAL A 100 12.61 4.26 -0.81
C VAL A 100 13.88 4.10 -1.63
N THR A 101 14.73 3.18 -1.22
CA THR A 101 16.04 2.95 -1.86
C THR A 101 16.03 1.81 -2.86
N GLU A 102 15.13 0.85 -2.67
CA GLU A 102 15.01 -0.32 -3.53
C GLU A 102 13.55 -0.73 -3.63
N TYR A 103 13.24 -1.47 -4.66
CA TYR A 103 11.93 -2.09 -4.82
C TYR A 103 12.12 -3.50 -5.35
N GLY A 104 11.06 -4.29 -5.25
CA GLY A 104 11.02 -5.61 -5.88
C GLY A 104 9.61 -6.12 -5.93
N PHE A 105 9.41 -7.11 -6.79
CA PHE A 105 8.16 -7.85 -6.87
C PHE A 105 8.41 -9.27 -6.39
N TYR A 106 7.53 -9.74 -5.50
CA TYR A 106 7.77 -11.00 -4.80
C TYR A 106 6.52 -11.87 -4.79
N THR A 107 6.74 -13.18 -4.88
CA THR A 107 5.71 -14.18 -4.57
C THR A 107 5.67 -14.37 -3.05
N GLN A 108 4.62 -15.01 -2.55
CA GLN A 108 4.53 -15.31 -1.11
C GLN A 108 5.70 -16.15 -0.60
N GLN A 109 6.24 -17.01 -1.45
CA GLN A 109 7.34 -17.91 -1.09
C GLN A 109 8.70 -17.21 -1.02
N ASN A 110 8.85 -16.09 -1.71
CA ASN A 110 10.13 -15.40 -1.86
C ASN A 110 10.17 -14.03 -1.17
N MET A 111 9.17 -13.71 -0.37
CA MET A 111 9.12 -12.41 0.27
C MET A 111 10.19 -12.22 1.33
N PRO A 112 10.77 -11.01 1.41
CA PRO A 112 11.60 -10.67 2.55
C PRO A 112 10.75 -10.64 3.84
N LEU A 113 11.42 -10.52 4.98
CA LEU A 113 10.72 -10.45 6.26
C LEU A 113 9.84 -9.20 6.32
N LEU A 114 8.55 -9.42 6.59
CA LEU A 114 7.55 -8.37 6.72
C LEU A 114 6.90 -8.44 8.09
N ARG A 115 6.31 -7.33 8.53
CA ARG A 115 5.46 -7.31 9.72
C ARG A 115 4.21 -8.15 9.48
N GLU A 116 3.71 -8.77 10.55
CA GLU A 116 2.52 -9.63 10.47
C GLU A 116 1.30 -8.95 9.87
N ASN A 117 1.08 -7.67 10.22
CA ASN A 117 -0.05 -6.94 9.70
C ASN A 117 0.03 -6.76 8.18
N GLN A 118 1.22 -6.69 7.62
CA GLN A 118 1.42 -6.60 6.17
C GLN A 118 1.22 -7.94 5.49
N VAL A 119 1.72 -9.01 6.09
CA VAL A 119 1.46 -10.38 5.60
C VAL A 119 -0.05 -10.64 5.54
N PHE A 120 -0.78 -10.24 6.58
CA PHE A 120 -2.23 -10.35 6.64
C PHE A 120 -2.90 -9.64 5.47
N LEU A 121 -2.47 -8.42 5.14
CA LEU A 121 -3.02 -7.65 4.03
C LEU A 121 -2.76 -8.32 2.67
N ILE A 122 -1.57 -8.86 2.50
CA ILE A 122 -1.19 -9.57 1.26
C ILE A 122 -2.08 -10.81 1.09
N ASP A 123 -2.26 -11.59 2.16
CA ASP A 123 -3.13 -12.77 2.12
C ASP A 123 -4.56 -12.40 1.77
N ALA A 124 -5.09 -11.34 2.37
CA ALA A 124 -6.44 -10.87 2.09
C ALA A 124 -6.58 -10.41 0.63
N ALA A 125 -5.58 -9.70 0.11
CA ALA A 125 -5.58 -9.23 -1.26
C ALA A 125 -5.53 -10.40 -2.26
N LEU A 126 -4.71 -11.41 -1.97
CA LEU A 126 -4.61 -12.59 -2.83
C LEU A 126 -5.91 -13.38 -2.85
N LYS A 127 -6.58 -13.54 -1.72
CA LYS A 127 -7.89 -14.19 -1.65
C LYS A 127 -8.93 -13.45 -2.48
N LYS A 128 -8.96 -12.14 -2.36
CA LYS A 128 -9.90 -11.30 -3.11
C LYS A 128 -9.65 -11.41 -4.61
N ARG A 129 -8.40 -11.43 -5.01
CA ARG A 129 -7.99 -11.57 -6.41
C ARG A 129 -8.39 -12.93 -6.99
N LYS A 130 -8.24 -13.99 -6.21
CA LYS A 130 -8.67 -15.35 -6.59
C LYS A 130 -10.18 -15.42 -6.80
N GLN A 131 -10.96 -14.86 -5.88
CA GLN A 131 -12.42 -14.83 -5.99
C GLN A 131 -12.87 -14.11 -7.26
N LYS A 132 -12.24 -12.99 -7.58
CA LYS A 132 -12.54 -12.22 -8.79
C LYS A 132 -12.23 -13.01 -10.05
N ASN A 133 -11.14 -13.77 -10.06
CA ASN A 133 -10.70 -14.52 -11.24
C ASN A 133 -11.44 -15.84 -11.44
N SER A 134 -12.17 -16.32 -10.44
CA SER A 134 -12.92 -17.58 -10.53
C SER A 134 -14.35 -17.43 -11.01
N LEU A 135 -14.78 -16.22 -11.31
CA LEU A 135 -16.12 -15.95 -11.83
C LEU A 135 -16.21 -16.20 -13.33
#